data_47b2b203b4a86d0b5f780ef4f96f1379
#
_entry.id   47b2b203b4a86d0b5f780ef4f96f1379
#
_cell.length_a   1.000
_cell.length_b   1.000
_cell.length_c   1.000
_cell.angle_alpha   90.00
_cell.angle_beta   90.00
_cell.angle_gamma   90.00
#
_symmetry.space_group_name_H-M   'P 1'
#
loop_
_entity.id
_entity.type
_entity.pdbx_description
1 polymer ?
#
loop_
_entity_poly.entity_id
_entity_poly.type
_entity_poly.pdbx_seq_one_letter_code
_entity_poly.pdbx_strand_id
1 'polypeptide(L)'
;MTTLADLTTLRVGGPIAEYVRVSTTDSLLEAVRAADASGGPLLVVGGGSDLLASDAPFEGTVVDVQPFGEIASIIDEGPSGSVLVRAGAGTVWDQFVSWTLSHGLSGVEALSGIPGTVGASPVQNVGAYGHEVAETISSVEAYDRLTGNVMRLAPAELGFAYRSSAIKRSVGQPGLGDRPWGPTGRWVVLSVDFRLERSPLSAPVMYAELARRLGVEAGERADASLVRSTVLDLRRGKGMVLDPGDHDTWSAGSFFTNPILPEAAAATLPEGAPRFGAGEGLVKTSAAWLIDHAGCGKGFHLPEAGDPPCASLSTKHVLALTNRGNATGADIEALARAVRERVYDAFGVTLVPEPVTVGIAW
;
A
#
# COMPACT_ATOMS: atom_id res chain seq x y z
N MET A 1 2.51 6.56 26.33
CA MET A 1 2.72 5.20 25.79
C MET A 1 2.31 5.29 24.33
N THR A 2 3.16 4.88 23.41
CA THR A 2 2.87 4.91 21.96
C THR A 2 1.84 3.83 21.62
N THR A 3 0.91 4.15 20.75
CA THR A 3 -0.14 3.24 20.26
C THR A 3 0.01 2.99 18.77
N LEU A 4 -0.61 1.96 18.24
CA LEU A 4 -0.67 1.76 16.78
C LEU A 4 -1.49 2.85 16.10
N ALA A 5 -2.45 3.48 16.80
CA ALA A 5 -3.15 4.65 16.30
C ALA A 5 -2.23 5.84 15.99
N ASP A 6 -1.15 6.03 16.75
CA ASP A 6 -0.16 7.09 16.52
C ASP A 6 0.69 6.83 15.25
N LEU A 7 0.74 5.60 14.77
CA LEU A 7 1.61 5.14 13.68
C LEU A 7 0.85 4.83 12.38
N THR A 8 -0.49 4.87 12.39
CA THR A 8 -1.30 4.52 11.21
C THR A 8 -2.02 5.72 10.63
N THR A 9 -2.22 5.72 9.31
CA THR A 9 -3.02 6.77 8.65
C THR A 9 -4.52 6.64 8.95
N LEU A 10 -5.01 5.45 9.31
CA LEU A 10 -6.34 5.22 9.86
C LEU A 10 -6.53 5.78 11.28
N ARG A 11 -5.42 6.01 12.01
CA ARG A 11 -5.41 6.49 13.39
C ARG A 11 -6.24 5.61 14.33
N VAL A 12 -6.14 4.30 14.15
CA VAL A 12 -6.75 3.30 15.02
C VAL A 12 -5.70 2.27 15.45
N GLY A 13 -5.92 1.63 16.60
CA GLY A 13 -5.07 0.58 17.11
C GLY A 13 -4.57 0.82 18.53
N GLY A 14 -4.44 -0.29 19.25
CA GLY A 14 -4.13 -0.32 20.68
C GLY A 14 -2.70 0.00 21.07
N PRO A 15 -2.41 -0.10 22.39
CA PRO A 15 -1.07 0.13 22.94
C PRO A 15 -0.03 -0.86 22.39
N ILE A 16 1.23 -0.46 22.40
CA ILE A 16 2.38 -1.25 21.94
C ILE A 16 3.20 -1.67 23.16
N ALA A 17 3.48 -2.98 23.30
CA ALA A 17 4.29 -3.49 24.40
C ALA A 17 5.75 -3.00 24.28
N GLU A 18 6.35 -3.13 23.12
CA GLU A 18 7.72 -2.67 22.85
C GLU A 18 7.77 -1.84 21.56
N TYR A 19 8.23 -0.59 21.67
CA TYR A 19 8.34 0.34 20.55
C TYR A 19 9.78 0.79 20.36
N VAL A 20 10.34 0.54 19.17
CA VAL A 20 11.72 0.90 18.82
C VAL A 20 11.70 1.76 17.56
N ARG A 21 12.27 2.96 17.64
CA ARG A 21 12.47 3.82 16.48
C ARG A 21 13.89 3.67 15.96
N VAL A 22 14.06 3.42 14.68
CA VAL A 22 15.34 3.19 14.03
C VAL A 22 15.57 4.15 12.88
N SER A 23 16.83 4.60 12.71
CA SER A 23 17.22 5.58 11.69
C SER A 23 18.52 5.19 10.97
N THR A 24 18.93 3.91 11.06
CA THR A 24 20.06 3.35 10.33
C THR A 24 19.79 1.89 9.99
N THR A 25 20.46 1.36 8.97
CA THR A 25 20.38 -0.06 8.63
C THR A 25 20.82 -0.93 9.81
N ASP A 26 21.91 -0.59 10.49
CA ASP A 26 22.41 -1.38 11.61
C ASP A 26 21.43 -1.40 12.78
N SER A 27 20.85 -0.26 13.16
CA SER A 27 19.82 -0.21 14.21
C SER A 27 18.54 -0.97 13.83
N LEU A 28 18.16 -0.98 12.55
CA LEU A 28 17.05 -1.81 12.05
C LEU A 28 17.35 -3.30 12.20
N LEU A 29 18.55 -3.73 11.77
CA LEU A 29 18.96 -5.14 11.89
C LEU A 29 19.05 -5.59 13.35
N GLU A 30 19.59 -4.75 14.24
CA GLU A 30 19.67 -5.02 15.67
C GLU A 30 18.28 -5.19 16.29
N ALA A 31 17.36 -4.25 16.01
CA ALA A 31 15.99 -4.30 16.54
C ALA A 31 15.23 -5.54 16.05
N VAL A 32 15.35 -5.89 14.76
CA VAL A 32 14.69 -7.08 14.19
C VAL A 32 15.25 -8.36 14.81
N ARG A 33 16.58 -8.47 14.97
CA ARG A 33 17.23 -9.63 15.60
C ARG A 33 16.82 -9.79 17.06
N ALA A 34 16.73 -8.67 17.81
CA ALA A 34 16.28 -8.67 19.19
C ALA A 34 14.82 -9.14 19.30
N ALA A 35 13.94 -8.63 18.43
CA ALA A 35 12.54 -9.05 18.37
C ALA A 35 12.40 -10.54 18.02
N ASP A 36 13.16 -11.04 17.05
CA ASP A 36 13.14 -12.47 16.69
C ASP A 36 13.63 -13.36 17.83
N ALA A 37 14.67 -12.93 18.56
CA ALA A 37 15.19 -13.64 19.72
C ALA A 37 14.22 -13.66 20.91
N SER A 38 13.42 -12.59 21.09
CA SER A 38 12.39 -12.52 22.16
C SER A 38 11.26 -13.52 21.96
N GLY A 39 11.05 -13.92 20.71
CA GLY A 39 9.99 -14.85 20.37
C GLY A 39 8.61 -14.24 20.25
N GLY A 40 8.43 -12.93 20.37
CA GLY A 40 7.18 -12.22 20.17
C GLY A 40 6.85 -11.94 18.69
N PRO A 41 5.64 -11.45 18.39
CA PRO A 41 5.32 -10.95 17.05
C PRO A 41 6.11 -9.67 16.75
N LEU A 42 6.46 -9.50 15.47
CA LEU A 42 7.19 -8.33 14.99
C LEU A 42 6.34 -7.57 13.97
N LEU A 43 6.20 -6.27 14.17
CA LEU A 43 5.68 -5.34 13.17
C LEU A 43 6.77 -4.31 12.80
N VAL A 44 7.26 -4.39 11.58
CA VAL A 44 8.10 -3.33 10.99
C VAL A 44 7.17 -2.36 10.28
N VAL A 45 7.15 -1.10 10.70
CA VAL A 45 6.27 -0.06 10.16
C VAL A 45 7.09 1.08 9.55
N GLY A 46 6.63 1.56 8.40
CA GLY A 46 7.07 2.82 7.81
C GLY A 46 5.99 3.88 8.03
N GLY A 47 5.34 4.35 6.96
CA GLY A 47 4.27 5.34 7.07
C GLY A 47 2.91 4.85 7.61
N GLY A 48 2.76 3.58 7.98
CA GLY A 48 1.53 3.02 8.54
C GLY A 48 0.27 3.19 7.68
N SER A 49 0.45 3.34 6.37
CA SER A 49 -0.61 3.74 5.44
C SER A 49 -1.44 2.59 4.87
N ASP A 50 -1.08 1.35 5.21
CA ASP A 50 -1.76 0.14 4.75
C ASP A 50 -1.90 -0.88 5.91
N LEU A 51 -2.33 -0.37 7.07
CA LEU A 51 -2.53 -1.15 8.29
C LEU A 51 -3.92 -0.92 8.87
N LEU A 52 -4.55 -2.01 9.31
CA LEU A 52 -5.70 -1.98 10.23
C LEU A 52 -5.32 -2.72 11.51
N ALA A 53 -5.32 -2.04 12.63
CA ALA A 53 -4.94 -2.60 13.92
C ALA A 53 -6.13 -2.69 14.86
N SER A 54 -6.16 -3.79 15.64
CA SER A 54 -7.07 -3.99 16.78
C SER A 54 -6.77 -2.99 17.89
N ASP A 55 -7.78 -2.67 18.68
CA ASP A 55 -7.65 -1.82 19.88
C ASP A 55 -7.00 -2.55 21.08
N ALA A 56 -6.87 -3.88 21.00
CA ALA A 56 -6.15 -4.66 21.98
C ALA A 56 -4.64 -4.34 21.97
N PRO A 57 -3.93 -4.50 23.09
CA PRO A 57 -2.49 -4.34 23.11
C PRO A 57 -1.80 -5.25 22.09
N PHE A 58 -0.82 -4.70 21.37
CA PHE A 58 0.09 -5.48 20.54
C PHE A 58 1.23 -6.01 21.42
N GLU A 59 1.16 -7.31 21.78
CA GLU A 59 2.10 -7.99 22.66
C GLU A 59 3.39 -8.40 21.94
N GLY A 60 3.99 -7.47 21.21
CA GLY A 60 5.20 -7.68 20.42
C GLY A 60 6.03 -6.42 20.26
N THR A 61 7.03 -6.52 19.40
CA THR A 61 7.91 -5.39 19.08
C THR A 61 7.42 -4.68 17.81
N VAL A 62 7.21 -3.38 17.88
CA VAL A 62 7.01 -2.50 16.72
C VAL A 62 8.31 -1.76 16.44
N VAL A 63 8.85 -1.96 15.23
CA VAL A 63 10.03 -1.27 14.73
C VAL A 63 9.59 -0.20 13.74
N ASP A 64 9.69 1.06 14.15
CA ASP A 64 9.33 2.24 13.36
C ASP A 64 10.54 2.72 12.57
N VAL A 65 10.51 2.52 11.25
CA VAL A 65 11.62 2.82 10.33
C VAL A 65 11.51 4.25 9.84
N GLN A 66 12.34 5.12 10.43
CA GLN A 66 12.43 6.53 10.06
C GLN A 66 13.32 6.72 8.82
N PRO A 67 13.15 7.84 8.09
CA PRO A 67 14.12 8.22 7.06
C PRO A 67 15.53 8.36 7.64
N PHE A 68 16.51 7.82 6.93
CA PHE A 68 17.92 7.92 7.29
C PHE A 68 18.81 8.12 6.06
N GLY A 69 19.85 8.93 6.23
CA GLY A 69 20.74 9.32 5.15
C GLY A 69 20.08 10.26 4.13
N GLU A 70 20.55 10.19 2.91
CA GLU A 70 19.99 10.92 1.76
C GLU A 70 18.68 10.29 1.31
N ILE A 71 17.82 11.09 0.65
CA ILE A 71 16.54 10.60 0.09
C ILE A 71 16.79 9.44 -0.87
N ALA A 72 17.76 9.61 -1.79
CA ALA A 72 18.21 8.58 -2.73
C ALA A 72 19.59 8.94 -3.27
N SER A 73 20.26 7.96 -3.90
CA SER A 73 21.53 8.14 -4.58
C SER A 73 21.53 7.46 -5.95
N ILE A 74 22.12 8.11 -6.94
CA ILE A 74 22.41 7.50 -8.25
C ILE A 74 23.62 6.58 -8.04
N ILE A 75 23.45 5.28 -8.30
CA ILE A 75 24.51 4.27 -8.12
C ILE A 75 25.09 3.76 -9.43
N ASP A 76 24.40 3.97 -10.55
CA ASP A 76 24.91 3.65 -11.89
C ASP A 76 24.15 4.44 -12.96
N GLU A 77 24.87 4.86 -14.01
CA GLU A 77 24.29 5.47 -15.20
C GLU A 77 24.62 4.60 -16.42
N GLY A 78 23.60 3.89 -16.87
CA GLY A 78 23.72 3.02 -18.04
C GLY A 78 23.59 3.75 -19.38
N PRO A 79 23.80 3.06 -20.48
CA PRO A 79 23.60 3.62 -21.82
C PRO A 79 22.13 4.00 -22.03
N SER A 80 21.90 4.93 -22.98
CA SER A 80 20.55 5.34 -23.40
C SER A 80 19.68 6.00 -22.32
N GLY A 81 20.29 6.61 -21.30
CA GLY A 81 19.57 7.33 -20.25
C GLY A 81 18.98 6.45 -19.14
N SER A 82 19.30 5.17 -19.10
CA SER A 82 18.94 4.29 -17.99
C SER A 82 19.77 4.63 -16.75
N VAL A 83 19.12 4.89 -15.62
CA VAL A 83 19.76 5.29 -14.35
C VAL A 83 19.34 4.36 -13.26
N LEU A 84 20.30 3.81 -12.51
CA LEU A 84 20.02 2.99 -11.32
C LEU A 84 20.11 3.86 -10.07
N VAL A 85 19.00 3.91 -9.34
CA VAL A 85 18.85 4.76 -8.15
C VAL A 85 18.56 3.88 -6.95
N ARG A 86 19.27 4.08 -5.85
CA ARG A 86 19.02 3.44 -4.55
C ARG A 86 18.35 4.38 -3.60
N ALA A 87 17.31 3.89 -2.89
CA ALA A 87 16.69 4.59 -1.79
C ALA A 87 16.54 3.67 -0.57
N GLY A 88 16.76 4.21 0.63
CA GLY A 88 16.63 3.49 1.89
C GLY A 88 15.17 3.18 2.24
N ALA A 89 14.94 2.10 2.99
CA ALA A 89 13.59 1.63 3.32
C ALA A 89 12.73 2.68 4.03
N GLY A 90 13.31 3.50 4.92
CA GLY A 90 12.61 4.55 5.66
C GLY A 90 12.31 5.82 4.86
N THR A 91 12.84 5.97 3.64
CA THR A 91 12.59 7.16 2.80
C THR A 91 11.10 7.31 2.52
N VAL A 92 10.53 8.49 2.76
CA VAL A 92 9.14 8.79 2.43
C VAL A 92 8.93 8.67 0.92
N TRP A 93 7.95 7.86 0.51
CA TRP A 93 7.72 7.54 -0.91
C TRP A 93 7.55 8.78 -1.79
N ASP A 94 6.71 9.73 -1.41
CA ASP A 94 6.45 10.91 -2.24
C ASP A 94 7.64 11.89 -2.28
N GLN A 95 8.50 11.88 -1.26
CA GLN A 95 9.79 12.60 -1.30
C GLN A 95 10.74 11.95 -2.29
N PHE A 96 10.78 10.62 -2.35
CA PHE A 96 11.55 9.89 -3.35
C PHE A 96 11.07 10.24 -4.77
N VAL A 97 9.75 10.19 -5.03
CA VAL A 97 9.21 10.57 -6.35
C VAL A 97 9.54 12.02 -6.71
N SER A 98 9.45 12.94 -5.74
CA SER A 98 9.83 14.35 -5.97
C SER A 98 11.32 14.50 -6.27
N TRP A 99 12.17 13.74 -5.55
CA TRP A 99 13.60 13.71 -5.74
C TRP A 99 13.97 13.22 -7.16
N THR A 100 13.33 12.13 -7.65
CA THR A 100 13.60 11.61 -9.00
C THR A 100 13.35 12.67 -10.06
N LEU A 101 12.22 13.36 -10.01
CA LEU A 101 11.87 14.42 -10.95
C LEU A 101 12.84 15.61 -10.88
N SER A 102 13.26 16.01 -9.68
CA SER A 102 14.24 17.10 -9.52
C SER A 102 15.62 16.77 -10.08
N HIS A 103 15.92 15.47 -10.29
CA HIS A 103 17.15 14.97 -10.92
C HIS A 103 16.95 14.62 -12.39
N GLY A 104 15.80 15.00 -13.01
CA GLY A 104 15.50 14.74 -14.41
C GLY A 104 15.25 13.26 -14.70
N LEU A 105 14.78 12.50 -13.71
CA LEU A 105 14.49 11.08 -13.82
C LEU A 105 12.97 10.84 -13.81
N SER A 106 12.49 9.94 -14.65
CA SER A 106 11.09 9.56 -14.77
C SER A 106 10.90 8.04 -14.66
N GLY A 107 9.65 7.61 -14.45
CA GLY A 107 9.23 6.22 -14.33
C GLY A 107 8.36 5.93 -13.11
N VAL A 108 8.33 6.83 -12.10
CA VAL A 108 7.53 6.68 -10.88
C VAL A 108 6.54 7.83 -10.64
N GLU A 109 6.45 8.79 -11.53
CA GLU A 109 5.62 10.00 -11.39
C GLU A 109 4.12 9.70 -11.27
N ALA A 110 3.63 8.64 -11.90
CA ALA A 110 2.25 8.18 -11.79
C ALA A 110 1.90 7.66 -10.37
N LEU A 111 2.91 7.33 -9.57
CA LEU A 111 2.78 6.86 -8.19
C LEU A 111 2.92 7.97 -7.15
N SER A 112 2.86 9.24 -7.58
CA SER A 112 2.94 10.43 -6.73
C SER A 112 1.83 10.47 -5.67
N GLY A 113 2.16 10.97 -4.47
CA GLY A 113 1.22 11.17 -3.39
C GLY A 113 0.70 9.90 -2.74
N ILE A 114 1.23 8.72 -3.05
CA ILE A 114 0.96 7.50 -2.30
C ILE A 114 1.65 7.63 -0.94
N PRO A 115 0.92 7.51 0.18
CA PRO A 115 1.53 7.57 1.49
C PRO A 115 2.34 6.31 1.80
N GLY A 116 3.32 6.42 2.69
CA GLY A 116 4.18 5.32 3.09
C GLY A 116 5.65 5.54 2.75
N THR A 117 6.43 4.48 2.76
CA THR A 117 7.88 4.52 2.57
C THR A 117 8.34 3.67 1.40
N VAL A 118 9.54 3.93 0.92
CA VAL A 118 10.21 3.17 -0.14
C VAL A 118 10.26 1.68 0.21
N GLY A 119 10.62 1.32 1.45
CA GLY A 119 10.70 -0.09 1.87
C GLY A 119 9.36 -0.81 1.92
N ALA A 120 8.24 -0.09 2.07
CA ALA A 120 6.91 -0.67 2.00
C ALA A 120 6.43 -0.90 0.55
N SER A 121 6.97 -0.17 -0.42
CA SER A 121 6.48 -0.19 -1.80
C SER A 121 6.56 -1.57 -2.49
N PRO A 122 7.63 -2.40 -2.34
CA PRO A 122 7.69 -3.72 -2.94
C PRO A 122 6.86 -4.78 -2.20
N VAL A 123 6.44 -4.51 -0.95
CA VAL A 123 5.74 -5.53 -0.14
C VAL A 123 4.46 -5.98 -0.84
N GLN A 124 3.65 -5.06 -1.33
CA GLN A 124 2.43 -5.39 -2.05
C GLN A 124 2.41 -4.88 -3.49
N ASN A 125 3.58 -4.61 -4.08
CA ASN A 125 3.65 -4.08 -5.43
C ASN A 125 2.75 -2.85 -5.59
N VAL A 126 3.09 -1.77 -4.88
CA VAL A 126 2.31 -0.53 -4.89
C VAL A 126 2.06 -0.06 -6.32
N GLY A 127 0.81 0.32 -6.62
CA GLY A 127 0.44 0.74 -7.95
C GLY A 127 -0.75 1.71 -7.97
N ALA A 128 -0.71 2.62 -8.93
CA ALA A 128 -1.77 3.60 -9.20
C ALA A 128 -1.68 4.09 -10.65
N TYR A 129 -2.80 4.57 -11.18
CA TYR A 129 -2.88 5.21 -12.51
C TYR A 129 -2.30 4.39 -13.67
N GLY A 130 -2.43 3.07 -13.59
CA GLY A 130 -2.00 2.14 -14.64
C GLY A 130 -0.54 1.69 -14.52
N HIS A 131 0.19 2.10 -13.48
CA HIS A 131 1.57 1.69 -13.20
C HIS A 131 1.70 0.98 -11.87
N GLU A 132 2.69 0.11 -11.76
CA GLU A 132 3.08 -0.60 -10.55
C GLU A 132 4.58 -0.39 -10.29
N VAL A 133 4.99 -0.37 -9.02
CA VAL A 133 6.38 -0.15 -8.66
C VAL A 133 7.32 -1.23 -9.19
N ALA A 134 6.80 -2.44 -9.40
CA ALA A 134 7.54 -3.56 -10.01
C ALA A 134 8.14 -3.22 -11.39
N GLU A 135 7.53 -2.27 -12.14
CA GLU A 135 8.00 -1.85 -13.47
C GLU A 135 9.37 -1.18 -13.40
N THR A 136 9.72 -0.61 -12.25
CA THR A 136 10.96 0.14 -12.04
C THR A 136 11.92 -0.53 -11.05
N ILE A 137 11.47 -1.46 -10.21
CA ILE A 137 12.34 -2.15 -9.26
C ILE A 137 13.36 -3.01 -10.00
N SER A 138 14.65 -2.75 -9.74
CA SER A 138 15.77 -3.55 -10.23
C SER A 138 16.19 -4.62 -9.23
N SER A 139 16.18 -4.29 -7.94
CA SER A 139 16.41 -5.24 -6.85
C SER A 139 15.92 -4.67 -5.51
N VAL A 140 15.70 -5.56 -4.55
CA VAL A 140 15.41 -5.21 -3.15
C VAL A 140 16.47 -5.82 -2.26
N GLU A 141 17.16 -5.01 -1.48
CA GLU A 141 18.03 -5.49 -0.42
C GLU A 141 17.19 -5.73 0.83
N ALA A 142 17.24 -6.94 1.36
CA ALA A 142 16.40 -7.33 2.48
C ALA A 142 17.18 -8.21 3.47
N TYR A 143 16.81 -8.11 4.74
CA TYR A 143 17.22 -9.04 5.76
C TYR A 143 16.29 -10.26 5.77
N ASP A 144 16.84 -11.44 5.56
CA ASP A 144 16.12 -12.70 5.67
C ASP A 144 16.14 -13.17 7.14
N ARG A 145 15.04 -13.01 7.83
CA ARG A 145 14.86 -13.39 9.24
C ARG A 145 15.06 -14.90 9.48
N LEU A 146 14.81 -15.73 8.46
CA LEU A 146 14.98 -17.19 8.58
C LEU A 146 16.45 -17.60 8.61
N THR A 147 17.28 -16.98 7.75
CA THR A 147 18.70 -17.32 7.63
C THR A 147 19.64 -16.40 8.39
N GLY A 148 19.13 -15.23 8.84
CA GLY A 148 19.93 -14.20 9.51
C GLY A 148 20.85 -13.41 8.59
N ASN A 149 20.69 -13.52 7.27
CA ASN A 149 21.54 -12.89 6.27
C ASN A 149 20.87 -11.72 5.59
N VAL A 150 21.67 -10.72 5.18
CA VAL A 150 21.24 -9.71 4.23
C VAL A 150 21.40 -10.28 2.82
N MET A 151 20.38 -10.13 2.00
CA MET A 151 20.36 -10.63 0.64
C MET A 151 19.77 -9.63 -0.33
N ARG A 152 20.05 -9.79 -1.60
CA ARG A 152 19.50 -8.97 -2.68
C ARG A 152 18.53 -9.81 -3.50
N LEU A 153 17.26 -9.43 -3.49
CA LEU A 153 16.19 -10.12 -4.21
C LEU A 153 16.00 -9.46 -5.58
N ALA A 154 16.09 -10.24 -6.63
CA ALA A 154 15.75 -9.80 -7.98
C ALA A 154 14.21 -9.79 -8.19
N PRO A 155 13.68 -9.07 -9.20
CA PRO A 155 12.24 -9.06 -9.49
C PRO A 155 11.63 -10.44 -9.69
N ALA A 156 12.37 -11.38 -10.29
CA ALA A 156 11.92 -12.77 -10.48
C ALA A 156 11.72 -13.52 -9.14
N GLU A 157 12.57 -13.26 -8.13
CA GLU A 157 12.47 -13.85 -6.79
C GLU A 157 11.34 -13.19 -5.98
N LEU A 158 11.10 -11.89 -6.21
CA LEU A 158 9.99 -11.16 -5.61
C LEU A 158 8.64 -11.61 -6.16
N GLY A 159 8.59 -12.13 -7.39
CA GLY A 159 7.40 -12.71 -8.00
C GLY A 159 6.20 -11.78 -7.87
N PHE A 160 6.36 -10.53 -8.30
CA PHE A 160 5.33 -9.51 -8.24
C PHE A 160 4.07 -9.90 -8.99
N ALA A 161 2.95 -9.57 -8.41
CA ALA A 161 1.63 -9.66 -9.02
C ALA A 161 0.75 -8.51 -8.47
N TYR A 162 -0.47 -8.40 -8.98
CA TYR A 162 -1.41 -7.40 -8.50
C TYR A 162 -1.57 -7.47 -6.97
N ARG A 163 -1.14 -6.41 -6.27
CA ARG A 163 -1.14 -6.28 -4.80
C ARG A 163 -0.44 -7.44 -4.07
N SER A 164 0.60 -8.01 -4.67
CA SER A 164 1.31 -9.18 -4.12
C SER A 164 2.79 -9.18 -4.46
N SER A 165 3.59 -9.73 -3.54
CA SER A 165 4.99 -10.09 -3.73
C SER A 165 5.33 -11.31 -2.86
N ALA A 166 6.52 -11.90 -3.05
CA ALA A 166 7.01 -12.95 -2.16
C ALA A 166 7.09 -12.44 -0.70
N ILE A 167 7.43 -11.17 -0.50
CA ILE A 167 7.50 -10.56 0.85
C ILE A 167 6.12 -10.63 1.52
N LYS A 168 5.06 -10.14 0.86
CA LYS A 168 3.68 -10.17 1.40
C LYS A 168 3.19 -11.62 1.59
N ARG A 169 3.43 -12.49 0.61
CA ARG A 169 3.00 -13.90 0.68
C ARG A 169 3.70 -14.70 1.78
N SER A 170 4.83 -14.24 2.32
CA SER A 170 5.49 -14.90 3.44
C SER A 170 4.73 -14.73 4.77
N VAL A 171 3.88 -13.73 4.90
CA VAL A 171 3.03 -13.54 6.09
C VAL A 171 2.09 -14.74 6.23
N GLY A 172 2.01 -15.30 7.44
CA GLY A 172 1.24 -16.51 7.73
C GLY A 172 1.95 -17.83 7.40
N GLN A 173 3.08 -17.81 6.69
CA GLN A 173 3.88 -19.01 6.46
C GLN A 173 4.70 -19.38 7.71
N PRO A 174 5.10 -20.67 7.86
CA PRO A 174 5.96 -21.09 8.96
C PRO A 174 7.27 -20.30 9.02
N GLY A 175 7.63 -19.86 10.20
CA GLY A 175 8.79 -19.03 10.46
C GLY A 175 9.74 -19.65 11.50
N LEU A 176 10.37 -18.82 12.31
CA LEU A 176 11.29 -19.26 13.35
C LEU A 176 10.55 -20.09 14.42
N GLY A 177 11.03 -21.30 14.70
CA GLY A 177 10.41 -22.21 15.67
C GLY A 177 8.97 -22.60 15.31
N ASP A 178 8.68 -22.79 14.02
CA ASP A 178 7.38 -23.13 13.44
C ASP A 178 6.25 -22.14 13.70
N ARG A 179 6.56 -20.97 14.26
CA ARG A 179 5.57 -19.88 14.40
C ARG A 179 5.35 -19.22 13.04
N PRO A 180 4.10 -18.93 12.64
CA PRO A 180 3.85 -18.21 11.41
C PRO A 180 4.43 -16.79 11.47
N TRP A 181 5.00 -16.32 10.35
CA TRP A 181 5.39 -14.92 10.21
C TRP A 181 4.15 -14.02 10.32
N GLY A 182 4.27 -12.93 11.05
CA GLY A 182 3.24 -11.91 11.10
C GLY A 182 3.40 -10.97 12.31
N PRO A 183 2.90 -9.75 12.15
CA PRO A 183 2.38 -9.12 10.91
C PRO A 183 3.47 -8.80 9.88
N THR A 184 4.75 -8.75 10.26
CA THR A 184 5.87 -8.67 9.31
C THR A 184 6.27 -10.06 8.83
N GLY A 185 6.43 -10.21 7.52
CA GLY A 185 6.83 -11.46 6.88
C GLY A 185 8.30 -11.85 7.12
N ARG A 186 8.79 -12.83 6.33
CA ARG A 186 10.16 -13.35 6.41
C ARG A 186 11.21 -12.28 6.12
N TRP A 187 10.97 -11.40 5.15
CA TRP A 187 11.96 -10.42 4.70
C TRP A 187 11.64 -9.02 5.19
N VAL A 188 12.65 -8.36 5.79
CA VAL A 188 12.62 -6.95 6.17
C VAL A 188 13.43 -6.16 5.15
N VAL A 189 12.77 -5.24 4.44
CA VAL A 189 13.41 -4.42 3.40
C VAL A 189 14.35 -3.40 4.03
N LEU A 190 15.57 -3.30 3.49
CA LEU A 190 16.61 -2.36 3.91
C LEU A 190 16.79 -1.21 2.91
N SER A 191 16.77 -1.55 1.61
CA SER A 191 16.84 -0.57 0.52
C SER A 191 16.20 -1.14 -0.75
N VAL A 192 15.84 -0.26 -1.67
CA VAL A 192 15.29 -0.62 -2.98
C VAL A 192 16.09 0.09 -4.08
N ASP A 193 16.48 -0.67 -5.09
CA ASP A 193 17.13 -0.16 -6.29
C ASP A 193 16.08 -0.03 -7.42
N PHE A 194 15.97 1.16 -7.98
CA PHE A 194 15.05 1.49 -9.06
C PHE A 194 15.81 1.76 -10.34
N ARG A 195 15.35 1.20 -11.45
CA ARG A 195 15.83 1.54 -12.78
C ARG A 195 14.87 2.56 -13.40
N LEU A 196 15.36 3.77 -13.53
CA LEU A 196 14.63 4.94 -14.02
C LEU A 196 15.20 5.42 -15.36
N GLU A 197 14.48 6.31 -16.04
CA GLU A 197 14.89 6.90 -17.30
C GLU A 197 15.28 8.38 -17.09
N ARG A 198 16.43 8.81 -17.61
CA ARG A 198 16.79 10.23 -17.67
C ARG A 198 16.00 10.87 -18.81
N SER A 199 14.85 11.41 -18.49
CA SER A 199 13.90 11.96 -19.46
C SER A 199 13.01 13.02 -18.79
N PRO A 200 12.68 14.12 -19.49
CA PRO A 200 11.64 15.05 -19.04
C PRO A 200 10.22 14.49 -19.28
N LEU A 201 10.09 13.44 -20.10
CA LEU A 201 8.83 12.82 -20.39
C LEU A 201 8.58 11.66 -19.43
N SER A 202 7.33 11.51 -19.03
CA SER A 202 6.83 10.44 -18.14
C SER A 202 6.96 9.04 -18.75
N ALA A 203 6.75 8.00 -17.95
CA ALA A 203 6.29 6.72 -18.47
C ALA A 203 5.00 6.90 -19.32
N PRO A 204 4.66 5.95 -20.22
CA PRO A 204 3.43 6.02 -21.00
C PRO A 204 2.19 6.18 -20.10
N VAL A 205 1.31 7.13 -20.40
CA VAL A 205 0.11 7.41 -19.60
C VAL A 205 -0.96 6.35 -19.93
N MET A 206 -1.14 5.38 -19.04
CA MET A 206 -2.03 4.23 -19.28
C MET A 206 -3.45 4.42 -18.75
N TYR A 207 -3.67 5.34 -17.79
CA TYR A 207 -4.96 5.51 -17.13
C TYR A 207 -5.82 6.57 -17.83
N ALA A 208 -6.98 6.16 -18.34
CA ALA A 208 -7.83 6.98 -19.22
C ALA A 208 -8.21 8.36 -18.61
N GLU A 209 -8.54 8.43 -17.31
CA GLU A 209 -8.87 9.71 -16.66
C GLU A 209 -7.65 10.65 -16.62
N LEU A 210 -6.46 10.10 -16.36
CA LEU A 210 -5.21 10.85 -16.36
C LEU A 210 -4.87 11.34 -17.78
N ALA A 211 -4.95 10.47 -18.79
CA ALA A 211 -4.73 10.80 -20.20
C ALA A 211 -5.64 11.97 -20.64
N ARG A 212 -6.95 11.85 -20.34
CA ARG A 212 -7.92 12.90 -20.66
C ARG A 212 -7.57 14.24 -19.99
N ARG A 213 -7.10 14.24 -18.74
CA ARG A 213 -6.72 15.47 -18.03
C ARG A 213 -5.45 16.11 -18.57
N LEU A 214 -4.52 15.29 -19.08
CA LEU A 214 -3.28 15.73 -19.69
C LEU A 214 -3.45 16.13 -21.16
N GLY A 215 -4.58 15.79 -21.79
CA GLY A 215 -4.83 16.05 -23.21
C GLY A 215 -4.00 15.16 -24.14
N VAL A 216 -3.68 13.92 -23.70
CA VAL A 216 -2.92 12.93 -24.47
C VAL A 216 -3.75 11.66 -24.67
N GLU A 217 -3.37 10.83 -25.66
CA GLU A 217 -3.97 9.51 -25.83
C GLU A 217 -3.34 8.48 -24.86
N ALA A 218 -4.08 7.42 -24.56
CA ALA A 218 -3.56 6.33 -23.73
C ALA A 218 -2.35 5.67 -24.41
N GLY A 219 -1.24 5.53 -23.67
CA GLY A 219 0.03 5.04 -24.17
C GLY A 219 1.01 6.14 -24.62
N GLU A 220 0.58 7.39 -24.76
CA GLU A 220 1.48 8.51 -25.01
C GLU A 220 2.21 8.95 -23.73
N ARG A 221 3.32 9.64 -23.91
CA ARG A 221 4.09 10.25 -22.82
C ARG A 221 3.75 11.74 -22.71
N ALA A 222 3.79 12.28 -21.50
CA ALA A 222 3.61 13.71 -21.22
C ALA A 222 4.79 14.24 -20.39
N ASP A 223 4.85 15.54 -20.14
CA ASP A 223 5.83 16.10 -19.21
C ASP A 223 5.66 15.44 -17.82
N ALA A 224 6.75 14.90 -17.28
CA ALA A 224 6.73 14.11 -16.05
C ALA A 224 6.28 14.94 -14.82
N SER A 225 6.63 16.23 -14.78
CA SER A 225 6.19 17.13 -13.71
C SER A 225 4.70 17.45 -13.82
N LEU A 226 4.19 17.58 -15.04
CA LEU A 226 2.75 17.77 -15.29
C LEU A 226 1.96 16.50 -14.92
N VAL A 227 2.48 15.30 -15.24
CA VAL A 227 1.88 14.04 -14.78
C VAL A 227 1.80 14.02 -13.26
N ARG A 228 2.91 14.30 -12.54
CA ARG A 228 2.91 14.35 -11.08
C ARG A 228 1.85 15.31 -10.53
N SER A 229 1.81 16.54 -11.02
CA SER A 229 0.86 17.54 -10.51
C SER A 229 -0.59 17.10 -10.75
N THR A 230 -0.90 16.58 -11.93
CA THR A 230 -2.23 16.08 -12.29
C THR A 230 -2.63 14.87 -11.43
N VAL A 231 -1.70 13.94 -11.17
CA VAL A 231 -1.93 12.80 -10.28
C VAL A 231 -2.23 13.28 -8.86
N LEU A 232 -1.46 14.23 -8.32
CA LEU A 232 -1.71 14.78 -6.99
C LEU A 232 -3.09 15.44 -6.89
N ASP A 233 -3.52 16.16 -7.92
CA ASP A 233 -4.85 16.79 -7.94
C ASP A 233 -5.98 15.74 -8.00
N LEU A 234 -5.83 14.70 -8.81
CA LEU A 234 -6.76 13.57 -8.85
C LEU A 234 -6.86 12.87 -7.50
N ARG A 235 -5.71 12.64 -6.85
CA ARG A 235 -5.64 11.97 -5.55
C ARG A 235 -6.25 12.83 -4.43
N ARG A 236 -5.97 14.15 -4.41
CA ARG A 236 -6.60 15.08 -3.45
C ARG A 236 -8.12 15.09 -3.59
N GLY A 237 -8.61 15.11 -4.83
CA GLY A 237 -10.05 15.03 -5.12
C GLY A 237 -10.71 13.73 -4.63
N LYS A 238 -9.94 12.66 -4.45
CA LYS A 238 -10.38 11.36 -3.92
C LYS A 238 -10.08 11.17 -2.41
N GLY A 239 -9.50 12.14 -1.72
CA GLY A 239 -9.06 11.99 -0.33
C GLY A 239 -7.89 11.00 -0.16
N MET A 240 -7.05 10.81 -1.19
CA MET A 240 -5.96 9.84 -1.22
C MET A 240 -4.56 10.45 -1.00
N VAL A 241 -4.50 11.74 -0.66
CA VAL A 241 -3.29 12.43 -0.18
C VAL A 241 -3.55 12.79 1.27
N LEU A 242 -2.69 12.33 2.17
CA LEU A 242 -2.88 12.52 3.61
C LEU A 242 -2.90 14.01 3.97
N ASP A 243 -3.98 14.43 4.60
CA ASP A 243 -4.19 15.75 5.17
C ASP A 243 -4.74 15.61 6.60
N PRO A 244 -3.99 16.04 7.63
CA PRO A 244 -4.45 15.94 9.02
C PRO A 244 -5.78 16.64 9.32
N GLY A 245 -6.15 17.64 8.53
CA GLY A 245 -7.39 18.39 8.69
C GLY A 245 -8.60 17.81 7.96
N ASP A 246 -8.40 16.75 7.14
CA ASP A 246 -9.45 16.14 6.33
C ASP A 246 -9.64 14.65 6.68
N HIS A 247 -10.69 14.33 7.42
CA HIS A 247 -10.99 12.96 7.84
C HIS A 247 -11.26 12.00 6.66
N ASP A 248 -11.56 12.48 5.46
CA ASP A 248 -11.63 11.62 4.28
C ASP A 248 -10.26 11.02 3.89
N THR A 249 -9.17 11.55 4.44
CA THR A 249 -7.81 11.06 4.24
C THR A 249 -7.32 10.14 5.36
N TRP A 250 -8.08 10.04 6.48
CA TRP A 250 -7.74 9.14 7.60
C TRP A 250 -8.18 7.72 7.26
N SER A 251 -7.49 7.10 6.34
CA SER A 251 -7.79 5.81 5.75
C SER A 251 -6.53 5.01 5.45
N ALA A 252 -6.68 3.73 5.12
CA ALA A 252 -5.62 2.90 4.56
C ALA A 252 -5.68 2.87 3.00
N GLY A 253 -6.11 3.96 2.37
CA GLY A 253 -6.32 3.98 0.93
C GLY A 253 -7.53 3.15 0.50
N SER A 254 -7.44 2.49 -0.65
CA SER A 254 -8.46 1.54 -1.10
C SER A 254 -8.44 0.31 -0.21
N PHE A 255 -9.48 0.13 0.61
CA PHE A 255 -9.51 -0.92 1.62
C PHE A 255 -9.66 -2.34 1.04
N PHE A 256 -10.33 -2.47 -0.11
CA PHE A 256 -10.50 -3.76 -0.77
C PHE A 256 -9.81 -3.80 -2.13
N THR A 257 -9.17 -4.92 -2.42
CA THR A 257 -8.60 -5.19 -3.73
C THR A 257 -9.71 -5.38 -4.77
N ASN A 258 -9.42 -5.06 -6.03
CA ASN A 258 -10.32 -5.39 -7.13
C ASN A 258 -10.40 -6.92 -7.29
N PRO A 259 -11.59 -7.55 -7.22
CA PRO A 259 -11.72 -8.99 -7.34
C PRO A 259 -11.25 -9.51 -8.70
N ILE A 260 -10.51 -10.62 -8.68
CA ILE A 260 -10.19 -11.40 -9.87
C ILE A 260 -11.01 -12.69 -9.78
N LEU A 261 -11.90 -12.88 -10.74
CA LEU A 261 -12.91 -13.94 -10.75
C LEU A 261 -12.68 -14.88 -11.94
N PRO A 262 -13.03 -16.16 -11.84
CA PRO A 262 -13.20 -17.01 -13.02
C PRO A 262 -14.21 -16.37 -13.98
N GLU A 263 -14.00 -16.51 -15.28
CA GLU A 263 -14.85 -15.90 -16.33
C GLU A 263 -16.34 -16.27 -16.15
N ALA A 264 -16.64 -17.52 -15.77
CA ALA A 264 -18.00 -17.98 -15.50
C ALA A 264 -18.66 -17.22 -14.32
N ALA A 265 -17.91 -16.90 -13.26
CA ALA A 265 -18.42 -16.11 -12.14
C ALA A 265 -18.55 -14.62 -12.53
N ALA A 266 -17.61 -14.08 -13.31
CA ALA A 266 -17.71 -12.71 -13.80
C ALA A 266 -18.90 -12.51 -14.75
N ALA A 267 -19.32 -13.55 -15.49
CA ALA A 267 -20.47 -13.50 -16.39
C ALA A 267 -21.80 -13.33 -15.64
N THR A 268 -21.90 -13.73 -14.38
CA THR A 268 -23.12 -13.55 -13.55
C THR A 268 -23.31 -12.13 -13.02
N LEU A 269 -22.27 -11.29 -13.07
CA LEU A 269 -22.37 -9.90 -12.65
C LEU A 269 -23.30 -9.11 -13.59
N PRO A 270 -23.98 -8.04 -13.11
CA PRO A 270 -24.79 -7.16 -13.93
C PRO A 270 -24.01 -6.62 -15.15
N GLU A 271 -24.73 -6.32 -16.25
CA GLU A 271 -24.16 -5.84 -17.51
C GLU A 271 -23.27 -4.59 -17.33
N GLY A 272 -23.63 -3.67 -16.43
CA GLY A 272 -22.88 -2.46 -16.12
C GLY A 272 -21.61 -2.67 -15.31
N ALA A 273 -21.34 -3.87 -14.78
CA ALA A 273 -20.14 -4.12 -13.98
C ALA A 273 -18.88 -4.09 -14.87
N PRO A 274 -17.84 -3.31 -14.49
CA PRO A 274 -16.60 -3.26 -15.25
C PRO A 274 -15.92 -4.64 -15.32
N ARG A 275 -15.39 -5.00 -16.48
CA ARG A 275 -14.69 -6.26 -16.74
C ARG A 275 -13.40 -5.99 -17.47
N PHE A 276 -12.28 -6.45 -16.89
CA PHE A 276 -10.94 -6.30 -17.44
C PHE A 276 -10.28 -7.68 -17.50
N GLY A 277 -9.55 -7.98 -18.56
CA GLY A 277 -8.78 -9.22 -18.64
C GLY A 277 -7.74 -9.31 -17.51
N ALA A 278 -7.63 -10.48 -16.89
CA ALA A 278 -6.70 -10.74 -15.78
C ALA A 278 -5.88 -12.03 -15.97
N GLY A 279 -5.68 -12.44 -17.21
CA GLY A 279 -5.06 -13.69 -17.61
C GLY A 279 -6.07 -14.66 -18.22
N GLU A 280 -5.60 -15.86 -18.60
CA GLU A 280 -6.44 -16.86 -19.25
C GLU A 280 -7.57 -17.32 -18.30
N GLY A 281 -8.83 -17.20 -18.75
CA GLY A 281 -10.02 -17.59 -17.99
C GLY A 281 -10.32 -16.73 -16.75
N LEU A 282 -9.64 -15.59 -16.58
CA LEU A 282 -9.78 -14.70 -15.42
C LEU A 282 -10.22 -13.29 -15.83
N VAL A 283 -11.12 -12.71 -15.04
CA VAL A 283 -11.64 -11.35 -15.22
C VAL A 283 -11.49 -10.58 -13.92
N LYS A 284 -10.85 -9.41 -13.98
CA LYS A 284 -10.83 -8.45 -12.88
C LYS A 284 -12.03 -7.53 -12.97
N THR A 285 -12.74 -7.34 -11.86
CA THR A 285 -13.84 -6.37 -11.76
C THR A 285 -13.53 -5.26 -10.76
N SER A 286 -14.37 -4.23 -10.70
CA SER A 286 -14.16 -3.08 -9.82
C SER A 286 -14.81 -3.27 -8.45
N ALA A 287 -14.01 -3.34 -7.40
CA ALA A 287 -14.52 -3.34 -6.03
C ALA A 287 -15.32 -2.06 -5.72
N ALA A 288 -14.90 -0.90 -6.23
CA ALA A 288 -15.63 0.36 -6.07
C ALA A 288 -17.03 0.28 -6.66
N TRP A 289 -17.16 -0.31 -7.85
CA TRP A 289 -18.45 -0.48 -8.50
C TRP A 289 -19.35 -1.43 -7.70
N LEU A 290 -18.82 -2.56 -7.27
CA LEU A 290 -19.57 -3.53 -6.47
C LEU A 290 -20.06 -2.92 -5.14
N ILE A 291 -19.21 -2.20 -4.43
CA ILE A 291 -19.54 -1.55 -3.16
C ILE A 291 -20.66 -0.52 -3.36
N ASP A 292 -20.52 0.35 -4.36
CA ASP A 292 -21.52 1.39 -4.64
C ASP A 292 -22.88 0.77 -5.01
N HIS A 293 -22.89 -0.27 -5.84
CA HIS A 293 -24.11 -0.96 -6.31
C HIS A 293 -24.68 -1.95 -5.28
N ALA A 294 -23.94 -2.30 -4.22
CA ALA A 294 -24.47 -3.01 -3.06
C ALA A 294 -25.12 -2.08 -2.02
N GLY A 295 -25.33 -0.80 -2.36
CA GLY A 295 -25.95 0.19 -1.49
C GLY A 295 -25.00 0.82 -0.46
N CYS A 296 -23.68 0.64 -0.65
CA CYS A 296 -22.64 1.24 0.20
C CYS A 296 -22.01 2.44 -0.54
N GLY A 297 -22.79 3.47 -0.81
CA GLY A 297 -22.31 4.70 -1.47
C GLY A 297 -21.37 5.53 -0.58
N LYS A 298 -20.89 6.66 -1.13
CA LYS A 298 -20.05 7.61 -0.40
C LYS A 298 -20.71 8.06 0.90
N GLY A 299 -19.94 8.09 1.99
CA GLY A 299 -20.44 8.43 3.32
C GLY A 299 -21.25 7.34 4.01
N PHE A 300 -21.41 6.16 3.39
CA PHE A 300 -22.09 5.04 4.02
C PHE A 300 -21.46 4.69 5.38
N HIS A 301 -22.28 4.49 6.40
CA HIS A 301 -21.89 4.11 7.75
C HIS A 301 -22.93 3.16 8.36
N LEU A 302 -22.56 2.50 9.43
CA LEU A 302 -23.45 1.66 10.21
C LEU A 302 -24.32 2.53 11.13
N PRO A 303 -25.56 2.15 11.43
CA PRO A 303 -26.42 2.90 12.37
C PRO A 303 -25.78 3.05 13.76
N GLU A 304 -25.02 2.06 14.19
CA GLU A 304 -24.32 2.01 15.49
C GLU A 304 -23.11 2.95 15.56
N ALA A 305 -22.64 3.45 14.42
CA ALA A 305 -21.48 4.37 14.36
C ALA A 305 -21.76 5.76 14.95
N GLY A 306 -23.00 6.05 15.32
CA GLY A 306 -23.41 7.34 15.89
C GLY A 306 -23.84 8.39 14.87
N ASP A 307 -24.23 9.58 15.38
CA ASP A 307 -24.55 10.75 14.56
C ASP A 307 -23.91 12.00 15.21
N PRO A 308 -22.84 12.58 14.61
CA PRO A 308 -22.16 12.12 13.41
C PRO A 308 -21.45 10.77 13.61
N PRO A 309 -21.28 9.96 12.53
CA PRO A 309 -20.67 8.64 12.66
C PRO A 309 -19.18 8.74 12.98
N CYS A 310 -18.67 7.81 13.81
CA CYS A 310 -17.24 7.70 14.12
C CYS A 310 -16.43 7.07 12.96
N ALA A 311 -17.06 6.18 12.17
CA ALA A 311 -16.48 5.54 10.99
C ALA A 311 -17.47 5.54 9.82
N SER A 312 -16.98 5.78 8.62
CA SER A 312 -17.79 5.76 7.38
C SER A 312 -16.93 5.44 6.17
N LEU A 313 -17.56 5.08 5.05
CA LEU A 313 -16.90 5.24 3.76
C LEU A 313 -16.62 6.72 3.52
N SER A 314 -15.50 7.03 2.84
CA SER A 314 -15.15 8.40 2.48
C SER A 314 -16.27 9.06 1.68
N THR A 315 -16.49 10.35 1.92
CA THR A 315 -17.43 11.15 1.12
C THR A 315 -16.89 11.45 -0.29
N LYS A 316 -15.59 11.14 -0.52
CA LYS A 316 -14.90 11.38 -1.79
C LYS A 316 -14.68 10.08 -2.59
N HIS A 317 -14.51 8.93 -1.91
CA HIS A 317 -14.15 7.67 -2.58
C HIS A 317 -14.69 6.45 -1.82
N VAL A 318 -15.57 5.66 -2.46
CA VAL A 318 -16.25 4.51 -1.83
C VAL A 318 -15.33 3.37 -1.40
N LEU A 319 -14.09 3.28 -1.94
CA LEU A 319 -13.12 2.26 -1.50
C LEU A 319 -12.40 2.60 -0.19
N ALA A 320 -12.45 3.84 0.27
CA ALA A 320 -11.77 4.25 1.48
C ALA A 320 -12.70 4.16 2.70
N LEU A 321 -12.37 3.30 3.63
CA LEU A 321 -12.93 3.30 4.97
C LEU A 321 -12.20 4.36 5.79
N THR A 322 -12.93 5.24 6.45
CA THR A 322 -12.34 6.41 7.11
C THR A 322 -12.71 6.48 8.59
N ASN A 323 -11.72 6.86 9.39
CA ASN A 323 -11.91 7.32 10.75
C ASN A 323 -12.39 8.78 10.71
N ARG A 324 -13.57 9.07 11.28
CA ARG A 324 -14.16 10.41 11.29
C ARG A 324 -13.74 11.27 12.48
N GLY A 325 -12.65 10.85 13.16
CA GLY A 325 -12.02 11.59 14.25
C GLY A 325 -11.90 10.80 15.56
N ASN A 326 -12.78 9.83 15.79
CA ASN A 326 -12.87 9.09 17.05
C ASN A 326 -13.22 7.60 16.87
N ALA A 327 -13.01 7.02 15.68
CA ALA A 327 -13.21 5.60 15.46
C ALA A 327 -12.16 4.76 16.18
N THR A 328 -12.57 3.57 16.58
CA THR A 328 -11.72 2.48 17.05
C THR A 328 -11.38 1.52 15.92
N GLY A 329 -10.42 0.62 16.13
CA GLY A 329 -10.13 -0.47 15.21
C GLY A 329 -11.35 -1.35 14.97
N ALA A 330 -12.13 -1.60 16.03
CA ALA A 330 -13.37 -2.37 15.98
C ALA A 330 -14.44 -1.70 15.10
N ASP A 331 -14.57 -0.37 15.12
CA ASP A 331 -15.52 0.37 14.26
C ASP A 331 -15.17 0.22 12.77
N ILE A 332 -13.90 0.34 12.44
CA ILE A 332 -13.42 0.16 11.05
C ILE A 332 -13.59 -1.29 10.61
N GLU A 333 -13.29 -2.27 11.48
CA GLU A 333 -13.50 -3.69 11.20
C GLU A 333 -14.98 -3.99 10.96
N ALA A 334 -15.87 -3.52 11.82
CA ALA A 334 -17.31 -3.71 11.69
C ALA A 334 -17.83 -3.14 10.36
N LEU A 335 -17.42 -1.92 10.01
CA LEU A 335 -17.76 -1.30 8.73
C LEU A 335 -17.25 -2.13 7.54
N ALA A 336 -16.01 -2.61 7.59
CA ALA A 336 -15.43 -3.43 6.54
C ALA A 336 -16.19 -4.76 6.35
N ARG A 337 -16.55 -5.43 7.45
CA ARG A 337 -17.32 -6.67 7.42
C ARG A 337 -18.71 -6.45 6.81
N ALA A 338 -19.40 -5.39 7.23
CA ALA A 338 -20.71 -5.06 6.68
C ALA A 338 -20.69 -4.74 5.18
N VAL A 339 -19.68 -4.00 4.70
CA VAL A 339 -19.49 -3.74 3.27
C VAL A 339 -19.23 -5.05 2.51
N ARG A 340 -18.38 -5.93 3.06
CA ARG A 340 -18.06 -7.24 2.46
C ARG A 340 -19.30 -8.13 2.37
N GLU A 341 -20.11 -8.20 3.43
CA GLU A 341 -21.37 -8.97 3.50
C GLU A 341 -22.37 -8.46 2.47
N ARG A 342 -22.62 -7.15 2.41
CA ARG A 342 -23.54 -6.56 1.42
C ARG A 342 -23.15 -6.84 -0.03
N VAL A 343 -21.83 -6.77 -0.34
CA VAL A 343 -21.34 -7.10 -1.66
C VAL A 343 -21.52 -8.59 -1.96
N TYR A 344 -21.28 -9.46 -0.97
CA TYR A 344 -21.50 -10.88 -1.11
C TYR A 344 -23.00 -11.21 -1.36
N ASP A 345 -23.90 -10.62 -0.57
CA ASP A 345 -25.35 -10.82 -0.71
C ASP A 345 -25.88 -10.34 -2.05
N ALA A 346 -25.35 -9.22 -2.57
CA ALA A 346 -25.79 -8.65 -3.83
C ALA A 346 -25.22 -9.37 -5.07
N PHE A 347 -23.97 -9.87 -5.00
CA PHE A 347 -23.24 -10.33 -6.20
C PHE A 347 -22.57 -11.69 -6.04
N GLY A 348 -22.59 -12.33 -4.87
CA GLY A 348 -21.84 -13.56 -4.58
C GLY A 348 -20.32 -13.39 -4.59
N VAL A 349 -19.84 -12.16 -4.52
CA VAL A 349 -18.40 -11.83 -4.57
C VAL A 349 -17.87 -11.50 -3.19
N THR A 350 -16.87 -12.24 -2.73
CA THR A 350 -16.19 -11.97 -1.47
C THR A 350 -15.06 -10.97 -1.71
N LEU A 351 -15.16 -9.76 -1.13
CA LEU A 351 -14.09 -8.78 -1.17
C LEU A 351 -12.94 -9.18 -0.24
N VAL A 352 -11.70 -8.91 -0.67
CA VAL A 352 -10.47 -9.19 0.08
C VAL A 352 -9.87 -7.87 0.55
N PRO A 353 -9.67 -7.68 1.87
CA PRO A 353 -8.96 -6.51 2.39
C PRO A 353 -7.53 -6.42 1.85
N GLU A 354 -7.10 -5.21 1.49
CA GLU A 354 -5.74 -4.91 1.06
C GLU A 354 -4.79 -4.68 2.25
N PRO A 355 -5.21 -3.95 3.32
CA PRO A 355 -4.35 -3.66 4.45
C PRO A 355 -3.88 -4.90 5.21
N VAL A 356 -2.65 -4.82 5.73
CA VAL A 356 -2.16 -5.80 6.70
C VAL A 356 -2.93 -5.60 8.00
N THR A 357 -3.47 -6.69 8.55
CA THR A 357 -4.19 -6.65 9.82
C THR A 357 -3.31 -7.03 10.99
N VAL A 358 -3.48 -6.32 12.10
CA VAL A 358 -2.75 -6.55 13.36
C VAL A 358 -3.77 -6.86 14.45
N GLY A 359 -3.79 -8.11 14.92
CA GLY A 359 -4.74 -8.56 15.94
C GLY A 359 -6.17 -8.73 15.44
N ILE A 360 -6.40 -8.76 14.12
CA ILE A 360 -7.71 -8.96 13.49
C ILE A 360 -7.62 -10.14 12.53
N ALA A 361 -8.58 -11.05 12.59
CA ALA A 361 -8.75 -12.19 11.70
C ALA A 361 -9.97 -11.99 10.77
N TRP A 362 -9.83 -12.35 9.48
CA TRP A 362 -10.87 -12.21 8.44
C TRP A 362 -11.57 -13.53 8.13
#